data_2a3440cbc338ef39cfa2b01463f260f5
#
_entry.id   2a3440cbc338ef39cfa2b01463f260f5
#
_cell.length_a   1.000
_cell.length_b   1.000
_cell.length_c   1.000
_cell.angle_alpha   90.00
_cell.angle_beta   90.00
_cell.angle_gamma   90.00
#
_symmetry.space_group_name_H-M   'P 1'
#
loop_
_entity.id
_entity.type
_entity.pdbx_description
1 polymer ?
#
loop_
_entity_poly.entity_id
_entity_poly.type
_entity_poly.pdbx_seq_one_letter_code
_entity_poly.pdbx_strand_id
1 'polypeptide(L)' 'AMEELRVESRKEMAVEMAQSLYEQGVSIEQIAKASKVDADTVKGWLTPKAG' A
#
# COMPACT_ATOMS: atom_id res chain seq x y z
N ALA A 1 7.61 21.10 -6.31
CA ALA A 1 7.90 20.64 -4.96
C ALA A 1 6.63 20.22 -4.26
N MET A 2 5.58 21.00 -4.41
CA MET A 2 4.31 20.64 -3.78
C MET A 2 3.74 19.36 -4.33
N GLU A 3 3.93 19.15 -5.61
CA GLU A 3 3.41 17.95 -6.24
C GLU A 3 4.07 16.72 -5.66
N GLU A 4 5.34 16.82 -5.37
CA GLU A 4 6.04 15.69 -4.78
C GLU A 4 5.48 15.34 -3.41
N LEU A 5 5.16 16.34 -2.64
CA LEU A 5 4.56 16.11 -1.33
C LEU A 5 3.23 15.39 -1.46
N ARG A 6 2.43 15.78 -2.44
CA ARG A 6 1.14 15.15 -2.65
C ARG A 6 1.31 13.67 -3.00
N VAL A 7 2.27 13.38 -3.87
CA VAL A 7 2.50 12.01 -4.29
C VAL A 7 2.89 11.17 -3.09
N GLU A 8 3.75 11.69 -2.24
CA GLU A 8 4.17 10.95 -1.07
C GLU A 8 3.00 10.73 -0.11
N SER A 9 2.18 11.74 0.07
CA SER A 9 1.02 11.60 0.94
C SER A 9 0.10 10.49 0.44
N ARG A 10 -0.14 10.45 -0.84
CA ARG A 10 -0.99 9.42 -1.40
C ARG A 10 -0.41 8.04 -1.19
N LYS A 11 0.90 7.91 -1.35
CA LYS A 11 1.55 6.63 -1.16
C LYS A 11 1.40 6.17 0.27
N GLU A 12 1.59 7.06 1.21
CA GLU A 12 1.45 6.69 2.61
C GLU A 12 0.05 6.24 2.92
N MET A 13 -0.93 6.95 2.41
CA MET A 13 -2.31 6.57 2.64
C MET A 13 -2.61 5.20 2.05
N ALA A 14 -2.07 4.94 0.87
CA ALA A 14 -2.29 3.65 0.22
C ALA A 14 -1.66 2.53 1.03
N VAL A 15 -0.48 2.77 1.57
CA VAL A 15 0.20 1.77 2.37
C VAL A 15 -0.59 1.47 3.64
N GLU A 16 -1.05 2.51 4.30
CA GLU A 16 -1.81 2.31 5.53
C GLU A 16 -3.10 1.57 5.25
N MET A 17 -3.78 1.94 4.17
CA MET A 17 -5.01 1.27 3.82
C MET A 17 -4.75 -0.20 3.50
N ALA A 18 -3.69 -0.48 2.78
CA ALA A 18 -3.35 -1.85 2.44
C ALA A 18 -3.08 -2.67 3.70
N GLN A 19 -2.36 -2.11 4.64
CA GLN A 19 -2.07 -2.81 5.88
C GLN A 19 -3.34 -3.07 6.67
N SER A 20 -4.22 -2.10 6.72
CA SER A 20 -5.48 -2.25 7.43
C SER A 20 -6.32 -3.35 6.81
N LEU A 21 -6.42 -3.36 5.50
CA LEU A 21 -7.20 -4.37 4.80
C LEU A 21 -6.61 -5.76 5.01
N TYR A 22 -5.29 -5.84 5.00
CA TYR A 22 -4.64 -7.12 5.18
C TYR A 22 -4.92 -7.67 6.57
N GLU A 23 -4.92 -6.81 7.56
CA GLU A 23 -5.23 -7.24 8.93
C GLU A 23 -6.65 -7.74 9.05
N GLN A 24 -7.54 -7.20 8.24
CA GLN A 24 -8.94 -7.64 8.25
C GLN A 24 -9.14 -8.97 7.55
N GLY A 25 -8.11 -9.50 6.94
CA GLY A 25 -8.21 -10.78 6.27
C GLY A 25 -8.33 -10.67 4.76
N VAL A 26 -8.18 -9.48 4.22
CA VAL A 26 -8.24 -9.29 2.78
C VAL A 26 -6.94 -9.77 2.16
N SER A 27 -7.03 -10.50 1.07
CA SER A 27 -5.86 -11.06 0.42
C SER A 27 -5.07 -9.96 -0.29
N ILE A 28 -3.78 -10.25 -0.50
CA ILE A 28 -2.92 -9.29 -1.17
C ILE A 28 -3.43 -8.99 -2.57
N GLU A 29 -3.91 -9.99 -3.26
CA GLU A 29 -4.42 -9.80 -4.61
C GLU A 29 -5.61 -8.86 -4.62
N GLN A 30 -6.49 -9.00 -3.64
CA GLN A 30 -7.63 -8.12 -3.54
C GLN A 30 -7.19 -6.70 -3.25
N ILE A 31 -6.24 -6.55 -2.35
CA ILE A 31 -5.72 -5.23 -2.03
C ILE A 31 -5.09 -4.59 -3.26
N ALA A 32 -4.35 -5.38 -4.01
CA ALA A 32 -3.70 -4.86 -5.21
C ALA A 32 -4.73 -4.36 -6.21
N LYS A 33 -5.81 -5.12 -6.37
CA LYS A 33 -6.86 -4.69 -7.28
C LYS A 33 -7.52 -3.41 -6.81
N ALA A 34 -7.79 -3.34 -5.52
CA ALA A 34 -8.44 -2.16 -4.96
C ALA A 34 -7.55 -0.94 -5.09
N SER A 35 -6.25 -1.13 -4.99
CA SER A 35 -5.29 -0.04 -5.08
C SER A 35 -4.80 0.20 -6.51
N LYS A 36 -5.19 -0.68 -7.43
CA LYS A 36 -4.78 -0.56 -8.84
C LYS A 36 -3.27 -0.63 -8.97
N VAL A 37 -2.67 -1.54 -8.24
CA VAL A 37 -1.24 -1.77 -8.29
C VAL A 37 -0.99 -3.27 -8.39
N ASP A 38 0.26 -3.63 -8.58
CA ASP A 38 0.62 -5.04 -8.65
C ASP A 38 0.66 -5.66 -7.27
N ALA A 39 0.42 -6.97 -7.23
CA ALA A 39 0.49 -7.68 -5.95
C ALA A 39 1.89 -7.55 -5.35
N ASP A 40 2.91 -7.53 -6.19
CA ASP A 40 4.27 -7.36 -5.70
C ASP A 40 4.43 -6.04 -4.96
N THR A 41 3.81 -5.00 -5.48
CA THR A 41 3.86 -3.69 -4.84
C THR A 41 3.22 -3.75 -3.45
N VAL A 42 2.07 -4.40 -3.36
CA VAL A 42 1.38 -4.52 -2.09
C VAL A 42 2.23 -5.34 -1.12
N LYS A 43 2.86 -6.38 -1.60
CA LYS A 43 3.73 -7.18 -0.76
C LYS A 43 4.84 -6.33 -0.16
N GLY A 44 5.40 -5.45 -0.96
CA GLY A 44 6.42 -4.54 -0.46
C GLY A 44 5.90 -3.63 0.62
N TRP A 45 4.65 -3.20 0.48
CA TRP A 45 4.04 -2.34 1.49
C TRP A 45 3.83 -3.08 2.81
N LEU A 46 3.45 -4.35 2.72
CA LEU A 46 3.09 -5.13 3.90
C LEU A 46 4.29 -5.74 4.58
N THR A 47 5.39 -5.89 3.87
CA THR A 47 6.59 -6.47 4.45
C THR A 47 7.31 -5.42 5.28
N PRO A 48 7.53 -5.69 6.56
CA PRO A 48 8.23 -4.71 7.41
C PRO A 48 9.65 -4.53 6.93
N LYS A 49 10.07 -3.30 6.90
CA LYS A 49 11.42 -3.00 6.49
C LYS A 49 12.39 -3.49 7.52
N ALA A 50 13.34 -4.27 7.07
CA ALA A 50 14.29 -4.85 8.00
C ALA A 50 15.24 -3.82 8.58
N GLY A 51 15.08 -2.66 8.23
CA GLY A 51 15.90 -1.59 8.84
C GLY A 51 17.23 -1.45 8.24
#